data_198b19f382aaac1315485480dfc3ed7d
#
_entry.id   198b19f382aaac1315485480dfc3ed7d
#
_cell.length_a   1.000
_cell.length_b   1.000
_cell.length_c   1.000
_cell.angle_alpha   90.00
_cell.angle_beta   90.00
_cell.angle_gamma   90.00
#
_symmetry.space_group_name_H-M   'P 1'
#
loop_
_entity.id
_entity.type
_entity.pdbx_description
1 polymer ?
#
loop_
_entity_poly.entity_id
_entity_poly.type
_entity_poly.pdbx_seq_one_letter_code
_entity_poly.pdbx_strand_id
1 'polypeptide(L)'
;MPVFDGSTLRRHHRTTADAVVIGTGAGGAVAAAELAAAGWNVVMLEEGGYFTGQHLSGSVGFAFSHLYRDGGLVTTIGRPPIIVPLGRCVGGTTTINSGTCYRSPDFVLQQWERDFGLEGATDLAEHYAAIERDLHIKPVPDTLYGPANGRIQEAVERVLGWRGSRIPRNEDGCLATGRCAFGCPSDGKLAMNVSKVPEAIASGATLWVHTRVRRILLDRKRAVGVVADALTPEGRSTGVQLDVTAALVVVAAGAFHSPALLLASGVRHPWLGRNLHLHPATRVVAVFPEPIRGWREVPQAYNIDEFIPQGVFIQGQFVPPEVQAAAVPGFGHTYVERMRAFERMASFGALISDESSGRVWSLGTSARPVAWYRLGRRDLRKLVFAIARTAEAFFAAGAVEVYSGVGALPVLRHRGEIAQLESARVRPSQLDIMAFHPMGTARSGSAHFSVCDPWGRVHGYRGLAVADASLFPTSNRINPQLTIMALVRRNAREWIARGG
;
A
#
# COMPACT_ATOMS: atom_id res chain seq x y z
N MET A 1 -22.66 -3.78 -17.84
CA MET A 1 -22.05 -3.05 -16.70
C MET A 1 -21.44 -1.77 -17.25
N PRO A 2 -21.59 -0.61 -16.62
CA PRO A 2 -21.07 0.66 -17.14
C PRO A 2 -19.55 0.79 -16.89
N VAL A 3 -18.77 -0.07 -17.53
CA VAL A 3 -17.30 0.03 -17.61
C VAL A 3 -16.94 0.44 -19.01
N PHE A 4 -16.30 1.60 -19.13
CA PHE A 4 -15.88 2.16 -20.39
C PHE A 4 -14.34 2.17 -20.47
N ASP A 5 -13.81 1.96 -21.67
CA ASP A 5 -12.37 1.99 -21.92
C ASP A 5 -11.98 3.28 -22.65
N GLY A 6 -11.20 4.12 -21.97
CA GLY A 6 -10.69 5.36 -22.55
C GLY A 6 -9.86 5.14 -23.82
N SER A 7 -9.17 4.00 -23.94
CA SER A 7 -8.37 3.68 -25.13
C SER A 7 -9.20 3.58 -26.42
N THR A 8 -10.49 3.34 -26.29
CA THR A 8 -11.42 3.23 -27.42
C THR A 8 -12.04 4.56 -27.84
N LEU A 9 -11.87 5.62 -27.04
CA LEU A 9 -12.39 6.94 -27.38
C LEU A 9 -11.73 7.50 -28.65
N ARG A 10 -12.58 8.02 -29.57
CA ARG A 10 -12.12 8.62 -30.85
C ARG A 10 -12.31 10.12 -30.92
N ARG A 11 -13.07 10.70 -29.98
CA ARG A 11 -13.39 12.13 -29.86
C ARG A 11 -13.52 12.52 -28.40
N HIS A 12 -13.39 13.81 -28.13
CA HIS A 12 -13.64 14.33 -26.79
C HIS A 12 -15.02 13.90 -26.29
N HIS A 13 -15.06 13.45 -25.04
CA HIS A 13 -16.27 13.05 -24.35
C HIS A 13 -16.53 13.96 -23.16
N ARG A 14 -17.78 14.30 -22.92
CA ARG A 14 -18.20 15.09 -21.76
C ARG A 14 -19.34 14.37 -21.05
N THR A 15 -19.26 14.35 -19.73
CA THR A 15 -20.32 13.78 -18.88
C THR A 15 -20.46 14.59 -17.60
N THR A 16 -21.56 14.35 -16.88
CA THR A 16 -21.86 14.98 -15.61
C THR A 16 -22.06 13.93 -14.53
N ALA A 17 -21.73 14.25 -13.30
CA ALA A 17 -21.91 13.39 -12.13
C ALA A 17 -22.19 14.27 -10.89
N ASP A 18 -22.74 13.67 -9.84
CA ASP A 18 -22.76 14.32 -8.52
C ASP A 18 -21.35 14.30 -7.91
N ALA A 19 -20.65 13.14 -8.07
CA ALA A 19 -19.29 12.99 -7.62
C ALA A 19 -18.39 12.32 -8.68
N VAL A 20 -17.15 12.80 -8.82
CA VAL A 20 -16.09 12.12 -9.57
C VAL A 20 -15.02 11.64 -8.62
N VAL A 21 -14.70 10.34 -8.67
CA VAL A 21 -13.67 9.68 -7.83
C VAL A 21 -12.46 9.36 -8.70
N ILE A 22 -11.30 9.91 -8.32
CA ILE A 22 -10.05 9.80 -9.08
C ILE A 22 -9.18 8.72 -8.46
N GLY A 23 -9.12 7.54 -9.09
CA GLY A 23 -8.44 6.35 -8.62
C GLY A 23 -9.39 5.37 -7.91
N THR A 24 -9.15 4.08 -8.11
CA THR A 24 -9.98 2.96 -7.63
C THR A 24 -9.28 2.10 -6.58
N GLY A 25 -8.27 2.64 -5.90
CA GLY A 25 -7.56 1.99 -4.80
C GLY A 25 -8.42 1.84 -3.53
N ALA A 26 -7.78 1.47 -2.42
CA ALA A 26 -8.43 1.18 -1.13
C ALA A 26 -9.46 2.23 -0.70
N GLY A 27 -9.11 3.51 -0.80
CA GLY A 27 -10.04 4.59 -0.41
C GLY A 27 -11.03 4.96 -1.50
N GLY A 28 -10.56 5.11 -2.76
CA GLY A 28 -11.41 5.53 -3.87
C GLY A 28 -12.56 4.57 -4.14
N ALA A 29 -12.31 3.26 -4.11
CA ALA A 29 -13.35 2.24 -4.30
C ALA A 29 -14.39 2.29 -3.17
N VAL A 30 -13.97 2.47 -1.91
CA VAL A 30 -14.89 2.60 -0.77
C VAL A 30 -15.70 3.88 -0.87
N ALA A 31 -15.07 5.02 -1.21
CA ALA A 31 -15.80 6.28 -1.41
C ALA A 31 -16.86 6.15 -2.51
N ALA A 32 -16.49 5.55 -3.64
CA ALA A 32 -17.43 5.35 -4.76
C ALA A 32 -18.60 4.43 -4.37
N ALA A 33 -18.33 3.33 -3.63
CA ALA A 33 -19.39 2.40 -3.20
C ALA A 33 -20.37 3.08 -2.22
N GLU A 34 -19.87 3.81 -1.19
CA GLU A 34 -20.74 4.51 -0.23
C GLU A 34 -21.56 5.61 -0.91
N LEU A 35 -20.97 6.40 -1.80
CA LEU A 35 -21.69 7.47 -2.52
C LEU A 35 -22.74 6.89 -3.49
N ALA A 36 -22.40 5.87 -4.27
CA ALA A 36 -23.33 5.25 -5.19
C ALA A 36 -24.48 4.53 -4.46
N ALA A 37 -24.19 3.84 -3.35
CA ALA A 37 -25.23 3.22 -2.51
C ALA A 37 -26.19 4.24 -1.89
N ALA A 38 -25.76 5.50 -1.71
CA ALA A 38 -26.61 6.61 -1.29
C ALA A 38 -27.39 7.27 -2.44
N GLY A 39 -27.33 6.70 -3.66
CA GLY A 39 -28.08 7.18 -4.83
C GLY A 39 -27.40 8.31 -5.62
N TRP A 40 -26.11 8.61 -5.36
CA TRP A 40 -25.39 9.60 -6.12
C TRP A 40 -24.97 9.05 -7.49
N ASN A 41 -25.03 9.89 -8.52
CA ASN A 41 -24.40 9.60 -9.81
C ASN A 41 -22.88 9.75 -9.68
N VAL A 42 -22.16 8.62 -9.63
CA VAL A 42 -20.72 8.55 -9.40
C VAL A 42 -19.99 8.13 -10.67
N VAL A 43 -18.95 8.89 -11.04
CA VAL A 43 -18.01 8.53 -12.09
C VAL A 43 -16.64 8.22 -11.45
N MET A 44 -16.15 7.00 -11.64
CA MET A 44 -14.80 6.57 -11.25
C MET A 44 -13.86 6.68 -12.45
N LEU A 45 -12.67 7.24 -12.25
CA LEU A 45 -11.63 7.38 -13.27
C LEU A 45 -10.37 6.64 -12.82
N GLU A 46 -9.96 5.63 -13.58
CA GLU A 46 -8.76 4.82 -13.31
C GLU A 46 -7.77 4.90 -14.47
N GLU A 47 -6.50 5.15 -14.14
CA GLU A 47 -5.43 5.26 -15.14
C GLU A 47 -5.06 3.92 -15.78
N GLY A 48 -5.16 2.84 -15.03
CA GLY A 48 -4.82 1.50 -15.49
C GLY A 48 -6.00 0.72 -16.06
N GLY A 49 -5.73 -0.52 -16.46
CA GLY A 49 -6.75 -1.46 -16.96
C GLY A 49 -7.50 -2.18 -15.85
N TYR A 50 -8.57 -2.88 -16.21
CA TYR A 50 -9.36 -3.71 -15.32
C TYR A 50 -9.03 -5.19 -15.53
N PHE A 51 -8.50 -5.82 -14.50
CA PHE A 51 -8.07 -7.22 -14.52
C PHE A 51 -8.71 -7.98 -13.37
N THR A 52 -9.20 -9.19 -13.65
CA THR A 52 -9.74 -10.15 -12.69
C THR A 52 -9.05 -11.49 -12.87
N GLY A 53 -9.39 -12.53 -12.08
CA GLY A 53 -8.72 -13.82 -12.09
C GLY A 53 -8.54 -14.45 -13.47
N GLN A 54 -9.53 -14.29 -14.36
CA GLN A 54 -9.45 -14.78 -15.74
C GLN A 54 -8.31 -14.14 -16.57
N HIS A 55 -7.83 -12.96 -16.17
CA HIS A 55 -6.72 -12.24 -16.81
C HIS A 55 -5.40 -12.41 -16.05
N LEU A 56 -5.47 -12.90 -14.81
CA LEU A 56 -4.36 -12.91 -13.87
C LEU A 56 -3.77 -14.32 -13.76
N SER A 57 -2.64 -14.54 -14.39
CA SER A 57 -1.90 -15.81 -14.30
C SER A 57 -0.99 -15.92 -13.07
N GLY A 58 -0.85 -14.83 -12.28
CA GLY A 58 0.18 -14.71 -11.24
C GLY A 58 1.61 -14.60 -11.80
N SER A 59 1.76 -14.36 -13.11
CA SER A 59 3.04 -14.11 -13.75
C SER A 59 3.66 -12.81 -13.28
N VAL A 60 4.92 -12.86 -12.85
CA VAL A 60 5.71 -11.68 -12.44
C VAL A 60 5.84 -10.69 -13.58
N GLY A 61 6.15 -11.18 -14.80
CA GLY A 61 6.28 -10.34 -15.99
C GLY A 61 4.99 -9.62 -16.37
N PHE A 62 3.84 -10.34 -16.34
CA PHE A 62 2.54 -9.73 -16.58
C PHE A 62 2.23 -8.65 -15.53
N ALA A 63 2.44 -8.97 -14.26
CA ALA A 63 2.17 -8.03 -13.18
C ALA A 63 2.98 -6.73 -13.32
N PHE A 64 4.29 -6.83 -13.53
CA PHE A 64 5.13 -5.64 -13.71
C PHE A 64 4.77 -4.82 -14.94
N SER A 65 4.32 -5.47 -16.02
CA SER A 65 3.94 -4.75 -17.26
C SER A 65 2.57 -4.08 -17.17
N HIS A 66 1.59 -4.67 -16.47
CA HIS A 66 0.18 -4.27 -16.53
C HIS A 66 -0.41 -3.76 -15.21
N LEU A 67 0.06 -4.29 -14.06
CA LEU A 67 -0.53 -3.97 -12.76
C LEU A 67 0.29 -2.94 -11.98
N TYR A 68 1.61 -2.95 -12.18
CA TYR A 68 2.51 -2.04 -11.48
C TYR A 68 2.76 -0.76 -12.29
N ARG A 69 2.83 0.35 -11.60
CA ARG A 69 3.30 1.61 -12.17
C ARG A 69 4.79 1.53 -12.46
N ASP A 70 5.18 1.94 -13.68
CA ASP A 70 6.58 1.99 -14.14
C ASP A 70 7.35 0.68 -13.87
N GLY A 71 6.69 -0.48 -14.08
CA GLY A 71 7.29 -1.78 -13.84
C GLY A 71 7.66 -2.06 -12.37
N GLY A 72 7.02 -1.38 -11.43
CA GLY A 72 7.32 -1.49 -9.99
C GLY A 72 8.56 -0.72 -9.51
N LEU A 73 9.15 0.12 -10.38
CA LEU A 73 10.41 0.82 -10.13
C LEU A 73 10.23 2.31 -9.78
N VAL A 74 9.06 2.70 -9.28
CA VAL A 74 8.91 4.06 -8.72
C VAL A 74 9.85 4.22 -7.55
N THR A 75 10.65 5.30 -7.54
CA THR A 75 11.67 5.54 -6.51
C THR A 75 11.56 6.93 -5.92
N THR A 76 12.04 7.08 -4.69
CA THR A 76 12.30 8.40 -4.10
C THR A 76 13.66 8.93 -4.53
N ILE A 77 13.78 10.25 -4.59
CA ILE A 77 15.09 10.90 -4.62
C ILE A 77 15.57 10.99 -3.17
N GLY A 78 16.77 10.47 -2.89
CA GLY A 78 17.34 10.46 -1.54
C GLY A 78 18.60 9.62 -1.45
N ARG A 79 19.07 9.40 -0.23
CA ARG A 79 20.25 8.56 0.04
C ARG A 79 19.94 7.58 1.17
N PRO A 80 19.72 6.29 0.83
CA PRO A 80 19.56 5.74 -0.52
C PRO A 80 18.25 6.17 -1.18
N PRO A 81 18.12 6.03 -2.50
CA PRO A 81 16.80 5.99 -3.14
C PRO A 81 16.04 4.76 -2.63
N ILE A 82 14.75 4.91 -2.36
CA ILE A 82 13.89 3.82 -1.87
C ILE A 82 12.90 3.48 -2.96
N ILE A 83 12.83 2.19 -3.32
CA ILE A 83 11.83 1.68 -4.27
C ILE A 83 10.47 1.62 -3.56
N VAL A 84 9.44 2.16 -4.22
CA VAL A 84 8.05 2.19 -3.73
C VAL A 84 7.14 1.62 -4.82
N PRO A 85 6.90 0.30 -4.85
CA PRO A 85 6.00 -0.31 -5.82
C PRO A 85 4.57 0.20 -5.66
N LEU A 86 4.01 0.75 -6.72
CA LEU A 86 2.66 1.31 -6.74
C LEU A 86 1.80 0.58 -7.79
N GLY A 87 0.52 0.40 -7.51
CA GLY A 87 -0.45 -0.15 -8.47
C GLY A 87 -0.89 0.89 -9.49
N ARG A 88 -1.11 0.42 -10.74
CA ARG A 88 -1.74 1.17 -11.85
C ARG A 88 -2.73 0.25 -12.56
N CYS A 89 -3.79 -0.06 -11.90
CA CYS A 89 -4.89 -0.89 -12.38
C CYS A 89 -6.12 -0.66 -11.52
N VAL A 90 -7.29 -1.09 -11.95
CA VAL A 90 -8.48 -1.10 -11.10
C VAL A 90 -8.19 -1.86 -9.81
N GLY A 91 -8.55 -1.25 -8.68
CA GLY A 91 -8.18 -1.70 -7.35
C GLY A 91 -6.87 -1.12 -6.84
N GLY A 92 -6.07 -0.44 -7.69
CA GLY A 92 -4.79 0.17 -7.30
C GLY A 92 -3.85 -0.83 -6.61
N THR A 93 -3.16 -0.39 -5.58
CA THR A 93 -2.22 -1.23 -4.83
C THR A 93 -2.88 -2.41 -4.09
N THR A 94 -4.22 -2.42 -3.87
CA THR A 94 -4.89 -3.59 -3.28
C THR A 94 -4.84 -4.82 -4.18
N THR A 95 -4.78 -4.62 -5.50
CA THR A 95 -4.67 -5.71 -6.49
C THR A 95 -3.31 -6.40 -6.44
N ILE A 96 -2.25 -5.69 -6.03
CA ILE A 96 -0.87 -6.17 -5.99
C ILE A 96 -0.28 -6.31 -4.58
N ASN A 97 -1.08 -6.17 -3.52
CA ASN A 97 -0.62 -6.40 -2.15
C ASN A 97 -0.85 -7.85 -1.70
N SER A 98 -0.47 -8.15 -0.46
CA SER A 98 -0.63 -9.50 0.11
C SER A 98 -1.95 -9.71 0.86
N GLY A 99 -2.87 -8.76 0.83
CA GLY A 99 -4.19 -8.89 1.49
C GLY A 99 -4.15 -8.78 3.01
N THR A 100 -3.10 -8.24 3.59
CA THR A 100 -2.96 -8.07 5.05
C THR A 100 -3.78 -6.89 5.54
N CYS A 101 -4.63 -7.12 6.55
CA CYS A 101 -5.63 -6.16 7.04
C CYS A 101 -5.57 -6.00 8.55
N TYR A 102 -5.00 -4.91 9.03
CA TYR A 102 -4.94 -4.58 10.45
C TYR A 102 -5.68 -3.28 10.75
N ARG A 103 -6.32 -3.22 11.90
CA ARG A 103 -6.75 -1.95 12.49
C ARG A 103 -5.51 -1.22 13.01
N SER A 104 -5.40 0.07 12.78
CA SER A 104 -4.33 0.86 13.43
C SER A 104 -4.41 0.73 14.95
N PRO A 105 -3.27 0.65 15.66
CA PRO A 105 -3.28 0.58 17.12
C PRO A 105 -3.98 1.79 17.74
N ASP A 106 -4.77 1.58 18.80
CA ASP A 106 -5.57 2.62 19.45
C ASP A 106 -4.73 3.82 19.89
N PHE A 107 -3.52 3.59 20.40
CA PHE A 107 -2.63 4.68 20.80
C PHE A 107 -2.18 5.57 19.63
N VAL A 108 -2.17 5.05 18.38
CA VAL A 108 -1.90 5.83 17.17
C VAL A 108 -3.11 6.69 16.84
N LEU A 109 -4.33 6.13 16.89
CA LEU A 109 -5.57 6.85 16.64
C LEU A 109 -5.78 7.96 17.67
N GLN A 110 -5.52 7.67 18.95
CA GLN A 110 -5.53 8.65 20.04
C GLN A 110 -4.49 9.76 19.82
N GLN A 111 -3.29 9.40 19.37
CA GLN A 111 -2.27 10.38 19.00
C GLN A 111 -2.74 11.28 17.85
N TRP A 112 -3.35 10.72 16.82
CA TRP A 112 -3.85 11.49 15.68
C TRP A 112 -4.93 12.48 16.08
N GLU A 113 -5.81 12.08 16.98
CA GLU A 113 -6.87 12.97 17.50
C GLU A 113 -6.29 14.07 18.37
N ARG A 114 -5.45 13.72 19.35
CA ARG A 114 -4.87 14.66 20.33
C ARG A 114 -3.86 15.63 19.68
N ASP A 115 -2.91 15.13 18.90
CA ASP A 115 -1.75 15.91 18.45
C ASP A 115 -1.99 16.58 17.08
N PHE A 116 -2.92 16.05 16.28
CA PHE A 116 -3.20 16.55 14.92
C PHE A 116 -4.63 17.07 14.76
N GLY A 117 -5.50 16.87 15.73
CA GLY A 117 -6.90 17.27 15.65
C GLY A 117 -7.68 16.48 14.59
N LEU A 118 -7.33 15.22 14.37
CA LEU A 118 -8.10 14.32 13.51
C LEU A 118 -9.31 13.80 14.31
N GLU A 119 -10.30 14.67 14.47
CA GLU A 119 -11.54 14.39 15.21
C GLU A 119 -12.20 13.09 14.73
N GLY A 120 -12.63 12.24 15.68
CA GLY A 120 -13.26 10.95 15.42
C GLY A 120 -12.29 9.89 14.86
N ALA A 121 -10.97 10.06 15.01
CA ALA A 121 -10.02 9.01 14.66
C ALA A 121 -10.18 7.78 15.57
N THR A 122 -10.63 7.97 16.81
CA THR A 122 -10.89 6.89 17.78
C THR A 122 -12.25 6.21 17.56
N ASP A 123 -13.16 6.80 16.77
CA ASP A 123 -14.52 6.32 16.54
C ASP A 123 -14.65 5.45 15.27
N LEU A 124 -13.57 4.80 14.85
CA LEU A 124 -13.56 3.98 13.62
C LEU A 124 -14.10 2.56 13.82
N ALA A 125 -14.50 2.15 15.02
CA ALA A 125 -14.85 0.76 15.33
C ALA A 125 -15.95 0.18 14.43
N GLU A 126 -17.06 0.91 14.20
CA GLU A 126 -18.15 0.47 13.33
C GLU A 126 -17.73 0.41 11.85
N HIS A 127 -16.85 1.35 11.42
CA HIS A 127 -16.35 1.41 10.05
C HIS A 127 -15.38 0.26 9.78
N TYR A 128 -14.50 -0.07 10.73
CA TYR A 128 -13.68 -1.28 10.68
C TYR A 128 -14.54 -2.53 10.57
N ALA A 129 -15.50 -2.70 11.48
CA ALA A 129 -16.35 -3.89 11.51
C ALA A 129 -17.17 -4.07 10.22
N ALA A 130 -17.60 -2.98 9.59
CA ALA A 130 -18.30 -3.05 8.30
C ALA A 130 -17.37 -3.54 7.19
N ILE A 131 -16.18 -2.95 7.05
CA ILE A 131 -15.20 -3.36 6.03
C ILE A 131 -14.71 -4.79 6.27
N GLU A 132 -14.52 -5.19 7.53
CA GLU A 132 -14.13 -6.57 7.88
C GLU A 132 -15.17 -7.60 7.46
N ARG A 133 -16.46 -7.31 7.64
CA ARG A 133 -17.54 -8.17 7.14
C ARG A 133 -17.57 -8.23 5.62
N ASP A 134 -17.54 -7.06 4.96
CA ASP A 134 -17.65 -6.96 3.50
C ASP A 134 -16.49 -7.64 2.77
N LEU A 135 -15.30 -7.63 3.38
CA LEU A 135 -14.09 -8.22 2.81
C LEU A 135 -13.70 -9.55 3.45
N HIS A 136 -14.59 -10.16 4.24
CA HIS A 136 -14.37 -11.44 4.93
C HIS A 136 -13.03 -11.50 5.68
N ILE A 137 -12.63 -10.40 6.33
CA ILE A 137 -11.34 -10.30 7.01
C ILE A 137 -11.33 -11.20 8.24
N LYS A 138 -10.40 -12.15 8.24
CA LYS A 138 -10.20 -13.13 9.33
C LYS A 138 -8.74 -13.56 9.41
N PRO A 139 -8.29 -14.07 10.57
CA PRO A 139 -6.97 -14.69 10.69
C PRO A 139 -6.80 -15.85 9.71
N VAL A 140 -5.59 -16.02 9.17
CA VAL A 140 -5.27 -17.11 8.24
C VAL A 140 -5.62 -18.45 8.89
N PRO A 141 -6.44 -19.29 8.23
CA PRO A 141 -6.80 -20.63 8.73
C PRO A 141 -5.63 -21.63 8.58
N ASP A 142 -5.68 -22.74 9.32
CA ASP A 142 -4.64 -23.78 9.30
C ASP A 142 -4.35 -24.31 7.90
N THR A 143 -5.38 -24.47 7.07
CA THR A 143 -5.26 -24.97 5.69
C THR A 143 -4.42 -24.09 4.77
N LEU A 144 -4.21 -22.83 5.11
CA LEU A 144 -3.45 -21.85 4.33
C LEU A 144 -2.17 -21.38 5.03
N TYR A 145 -1.93 -21.86 6.26
CA TYR A 145 -0.90 -21.31 7.16
C TYR A 145 0.52 -21.69 6.76
N GLY A 146 0.73 -22.92 6.32
CA GLY A 146 1.98 -23.43 5.79
C GLY A 146 3.13 -23.65 6.80
N PRO A 147 4.14 -24.43 6.42
CA PRO A 147 5.19 -24.89 7.33
C PRO A 147 6.18 -23.80 7.74
N ALA A 148 6.45 -22.80 6.87
CA ALA A 148 7.39 -21.72 7.21
C ALA A 148 6.85 -20.88 8.37
N ASN A 149 5.59 -20.47 8.28
CA ASN A 149 4.95 -19.65 9.32
C ASN A 149 4.79 -20.44 10.62
N GLY A 150 4.40 -21.73 10.58
CA GLY A 150 4.27 -22.58 11.76
C GLY A 150 5.59 -22.77 12.53
N ARG A 151 6.68 -23.00 11.82
CA ARG A 151 8.03 -23.14 12.40
C ARG A 151 8.49 -21.84 13.09
N ILE A 152 8.26 -20.68 12.46
CA ILE A 152 8.61 -19.40 13.03
C ILE A 152 7.71 -19.08 14.23
N GLN A 153 6.42 -19.35 14.16
CA GLN A 153 5.50 -19.18 15.29
C GLN A 153 5.98 -19.98 16.52
N GLU A 154 6.28 -21.24 16.37
CA GLU A 154 6.77 -22.08 17.47
C GLU A 154 8.05 -21.52 18.10
N ALA A 155 9.02 -21.08 17.27
CA ALA A 155 10.25 -20.49 17.77
C ALA A 155 10.01 -19.16 18.49
N VAL A 156 9.16 -18.30 17.95
CA VAL A 156 8.84 -16.99 18.52
C VAL A 156 8.14 -17.13 19.86
N GLU A 157 7.09 -17.96 19.92
CA GLU A 157 6.23 -18.05 21.11
C GLU A 157 6.84 -18.96 22.20
N ARG A 158 7.41 -20.12 21.84
CA ARG A 158 7.88 -21.11 22.80
C ARG A 158 9.36 -20.99 23.17
N VAL A 159 10.22 -20.57 22.22
CA VAL A 159 11.65 -20.47 22.46
C VAL A 159 12.07 -19.07 22.90
N LEU A 160 11.54 -18.04 22.24
CA LEU A 160 11.90 -16.64 22.53
C LEU A 160 10.96 -15.96 23.52
N GLY A 161 9.75 -16.48 23.70
CA GLY A 161 8.74 -15.89 24.58
C GLY A 161 8.19 -14.55 24.06
N TRP A 162 8.27 -14.31 22.75
CA TRP A 162 7.76 -13.10 22.14
C TRP A 162 6.31 -13.26 21.70
N ARG A 163 5.61 -12.13 21.60
CA ARG A 163 4.24 -12.09 21.09
C ARG A 163 4.25 -12.10 19.57
N GLY A 164 3.34 -12.87 19.04
CA GLY A 164 3.03 -12.89 17.62
C GLY A 164 1.60 -13.34 17.40
N SER A 165 1.12 -13.19 16.18
CA SER A 165 -0.26 -13.56 15.85
C SER A 165 -0.40 -13.95 14.37
N ARG A 166 -1.48 -14.67 14.06
CA ARG A 166 -1.88 -14.94 12.68
C ARG A 166 -2.38 -13.68 12.03
N ILE A 167 -1.93 -13.44 10.82
CA ILE A 167 -2.26 -12.24 10.06
C ILE A 167 -3.73 -12.29 9.62
N PRO A 168 -4.54 -11.27 9.94
CA PRO A 168 -5.87 -11.13 9.36
C PRO A 168 -5.77 -10.69 7.89
N ARG A 169 -6.56 -11.36 7.02
CA ARG A 169 -6.53 -11.17 5.57
C ARG A 169 -7.92 -11.06 4.98
N ASN A 170 -8.03 -10.24 3.92
CA ASN A 170 -9.23 -10.13 3.11
C ASN A 170 -9.26 -11.24 2.05
N GLU A 171 -9.82 -12.38 2.39
CA GLU A 171 -9.84 -13.53 1.49
C GLU A 171 -11.11 -14.35 1.57
N ASP A 172 -11.53 -14.88 0.41
CA ASP A 172 -12.56 -15.89 0.26
C ASP A 172 -12.17 -16.82 -0.89
N GLY A 173 -12.19 -18.15 -0.64
CA GLY A 173 -11.78 -19.12 -1.66
C GLY A 173 -10.28 -19.05 -2.05
N CYS A 174 -9.40 -18.70 -1.11
CA CYS A 174 -7.96 -18.64 -1.37
C CYS A 174 -7.38 -20.03 -1.69
N LEU A 175 -6.66 -20.16 -2.81
CA LEU A 175 -6.01 -21.39 -3.26
C LEU A 175 -4.54 -21.51 -2.84
N ALA A 176 -4.04 -20.66 -1.95
CA ALA A 176 -2.65 -20.65 -1.47
C ALA A 176 -1.59 -20.65 -2.59
N THR A 177 -1.83 -19.97 -3.69
CA THR A 177 -0.92 -19.95 -4.84
C THR A 177 0.36 -19.13 -4.59
N GLY A 178 0.47 -18.41 -3.49
CA GLY A 178 1.61 -17.55 -3.18
C GLY A 178 1.76 -16.31 -4.10
N ARG A 179 0.80 -16.03 -4.98
CA ARG A 179 0.90 -15.01 -6.05
C ARG A 179 0.18 -13.69 -5.74
N CYS A 180 -0.19 -13.44 -4.49
CA CYS A 180 -1.00 -12.25 -4.10
C CYS A 180 -0.45 -10.93 -4.62
N ALA A 181 0.88 -10.73 -4.62
CA ALA A 181 1.53 -9.52 -5.09
C ALA A 181 1.58 -9.39 -6.64
N PHE A 182 1.22 -10.44 -7.37
CA PHE A 182 1.28 -10.48 -8.84
C PHE A 182 -0.10 -10.61 -9.48
N GLY A 183 -1.14 -10.26 -8.74
CA GLY A 183 -2.53 -10.47 -9.12
C GLY A 183 -3.01 -11.86 -8.69
N CYS A 184 -4.14 -11.91 -8.00
CA CYS A 184 -4.70 -13.16 -7.51
C CYS A 184 -5.40 -13.92 -8.65
N PRO A 185 -4.90 -15.09 -9.09
CA PRO A 185 -5.47 -15.78 -10.24
C PRO A 185 -6.84 -16.43 -9.97
N SER A 186 -7.20 -16.62 -8.68
CA SER A 186 -8.50 -17.18 -8.28
C SER A 186 -9.50 -16.13 -7.81
N ASP A 187 -9.14 -14.83 -7.82
CA ASP A 187 -9.90 -13.75 -7.19
C ASP A 187 -10.20 -13.95 -5.69
N GLY A 188 -9.64 -15.02 -5.09
CA GLY A 188 -9.82 -15.31 -3.66
C GLY A 188 -9.25 -14.24 -2.71
N LYS A 189 -8.39 -13.32 -3.19
CA LYS A 189 -8.04 -12.11 -2.47
C LYS A 189 -9.06 -11.02 -2.81
N LEU A 190 -9.88 -10.61 -1.83
CA LEU A 190 -10.95 -9.61 -2.01
C LEU A 190 -10.37 -8.18 -2.12
N ALA A 191 -9.52 -7.98 -3.15
CA ALA A 191 -9.00 -6.67 -3.52
C ALA A 191 -10.10 -5.79 -4.12
N MET A 192 -9.90 -4.49 -4.22
CA MET A 192 -10.95 -3.56 -4.63
C MET A 192 -11.49 -3.82 -6.04
N ASN A 193 -10.68 -4.42 -6.94
CA ASN A 193 -11.11 -4.79 -8.29
C ASN A 193 -12.19 -5.89 -8.32
N VAL A 194 -12.31 -6.70 -7.28
CA VAL A 194 -13.29 -7.79 -7.18
C VAL A 194 -14.30 -7.60 -6.05
N SER A 195 -14.17 -6.54 -5.26
CA SER A 195 -15.06 -6.24 -4.14
C SER A 195 -15.76 -4.89 -4.28
N LYS A 196 -15.20 -3.80 -3.76
CA LYS A 196 -15.87 -2.48 -3.68
C LYS A 196 -16.07 -1.78 -5.03
N VAL A 197 -15.23 -2.04 -6.05
CA VAL A 197 -15.48 -1.48 -7.39
C VAL A 197 -16.70 -2.14 -8.06
N PRO A 198 -16.84 -3.47 -8.12
CA PRO A 198 -18.08 -4.11 -8.55
C PRO A 198 -19.31 -3.69 -7.74
N GLU A 199 -19.20 -3.52 -6.43
CA GLU A 199 -20.28 -3.04 -5.56
C GLU A 199 -20.73 -1.62 -5.95
N ALA A 200 -19.79 -0.69 -6.17
CA ALA A 200 -20.09 0.66 -6.65
C ALA A 200 -20.80 0.64 -8.01
N ILE A 201 -20.33 -0.21 -8.94
CA ILE A 201 -20.93 -0.37 -10.27
C ILE A 201 -22.36 -0.96 -10.16
N ALA A 202 -22.56 -1.95 -9.31
CA ALA A 202 -23.88 -2.54 -9.06
C ALA A 202 -24.86 -1.52 -8.46
N SER A 203 -24.36 -0.55 -7.71
CA SER A 203 -25.11 0.59 -7.15
C SER A 203 -25.27 1.77 -8.13
N GLY A 204 -24.88 1.62 -9.40
CA GLY A 204 -25.09 2.62 -10.46
C GLY A 204 -23.89 3.50 -10.81
N ALA A 205 -22.74 3.31 -10.17
CA ALA A 205 -21.53 4.05 -10.54
C ALA A 205 -21.02 3.65 -11.93
N THR A 206 -20.40 4.61 -12.64
CA THR A 206 -19.73 4.41 -13.92
C THR A 206 -18.21 4.35 -13.72
N LEU A 207 -17.55 3.40 -14.35
CA LEU A 207 -16.08 3.27 -14.35
C LEU A 207 -15.49 3.56 -15.74
N TRP A 208 -14.52 4.45 -15.80
CA TRP A 208 -13.65 4.66 -16.96
C TRP A 208 -12.24 4.17 -16.63
N VAL A 209 -11.77 3.15 -17.37
CA VAL A 209 -10.39 2.67 -17.31
C VAL A 209 -9.54 3.32 -18.39
N HIS A 210 -8.23 3.19 -18.31
CA HIS A 210 -7.24 3.86 -19.17
C HIS A 210 -7.52 5.37 -19.29
N THR A 211 -7.85 5.99 -18.15
CA THR A 211 -8.25 7.40 -18.09
C THR A 211 -7.52 8.11 -16.95
N ARG A 212 -6.53 8.94 -17.29
CA ARG A 212 -5.70 9.65 -16.31
C ARG A 212 -6.17 11.08 -16.13
N VAL A 213 -6.61 11.42 -14.91
CA VAL A 213 -6.95 12.81 -14.58
C VAL A 213 -5.69 13.66 -14.63
N ARG A 214 -5.71 14.63 -15.53
CA ARG A 214 -4.65 15.61 -15.72
C ARG A 214 -4.78 16.79 -14.78
N ARG A 215 -6.00 17.27 -14.57
CA ARG A 215 -6.29 18.48 -13.79
C ARG A 215 -7.69 18.46 -13.21
N ILE A 216 -7.82 18.98 -11.99
CA ILE A 216 -9.08 19.36 -11.36
C ILE A 216 -9.44 20.75 -11.86
N LEU A 217 -10.70 20.94 -12.26
CA LEU A 217 -11.23 22.23 -12.66
C LEU A 217 -11.71 22.99 -11.43
N LEU A 218 -11.15 24.18 -11.23
CA LEU A 218 -11.46 25.05 -10.10
C LEU A 218 -12.10 26.36 -10.63
N ASP A 219 -13.31 26.66 -10.16
CA ASP A 219 -13.87 27.99 -10.22
C ASP A 219 -13.56 28.71 -8.89
N ARG A 220 -12.57 29.61 -8.92
CA ARG A 220 -11.97 30.21 -7.71
C ARG A 220 -11.46 29.12 -6.76
N LYS A 221 -12.18 28.86 -5.67
CA LYS A 221 -11.88 27.85 -4.66
C LYS A 221 -12.94 26.74 -4.59
N ARG A 222 -13.72 26.55 -5.65
CA ARG A 222 -14.70 25.46 -5.77
C ARG A 222 -14.28 24.50 -6.86
N ALA A 223 -14.19 23.22 -6.55
CA ALA A 223 -14.03 22.20 -7.56
C ALA A 223 -15.34 22.05 -8.34
N VAL A 224 -15.24 22.02 -9.67
CA VAL A 224 -16.39 21.94 -10.59
C VAL A 224 -16.28 20.74 -11.55
N GLY A 225 -15.25 19.96 -11.41
CA GLY A 225 -15.03 18.76 -12.25
C GLY A 225 -13.56 18.49 -12.52
N VAL A 226 -13.30 17.66 -13.53
CA VAL A 226 -11.95 17.23 -13.92
C VAL A 226 -11.80 17.15 -15.44
N VAL A 227 -10.55 17.26 -15.90
CA VAL A 227 -10.14 16.93 -17.28
C VAL A 227 -9.20 15.73 -17.17
N ALA A 228 -9.53 14.67 -17.92
CA ALA A 228 -8.74 13.46 -17.97
C ALA A 228 -8.28 13.16 -19.42
N ASP A 229 -7.08 12.60 -19.56
CA ASP A 229 -6.54 12.11 -20.83
C ASP A 229 -6.93 10.64 -21.01
N ALA A 230 -7.47 10.29 -22.17
CA ALA A 230 -7.62 8.92 -22.60
C ALA A 230 -6.23 8.34 -22.95
N LEU A 231 -5.95 7.12 -22.48
CA LEU A 231 -4.66 6.48 -22.62
C LEU A 231 -4.77 5.20 -23.46
N THR A 232 -3.70 4.82 -24.12
CA THR A 232 -3.54 3.45 -24.61
C THR A 232 -3.34 2.48 -23.44
N PRO A 233 -3.52 1.15 -23.62
CA PRO A 233 -3.24 0.17 -22.57
C PRO A 233 -1.81 0.29 -21.99
N GLU A 234 -0.82 0.71 -22.79
CA GLU A 234 0.56 0.94 -22.36
C GLU A 234 0.73 2.27 -21.59
N GLY A 235 -0.33 3.08 -21.47
CA GLY A 235 -0.35 4.33 -20.67
C GLY A 235 0.12 5.58 -21.43
N ARG A 236 0.19 5.54 -22.78
CA ARG A 236 0.47 6.71 -23.62
C ARG A 236 -0.81 7.48 -23.90
N SER A 237 -0.75 8.81 -23.90
CA SER A 237 -1.91 9.63 -24.27
C SER A 237 -2.32 9.39 -25.72
N THR A 238 -3.63 9.23 -25.95
CA THR A 238 -4.22 9.14 -27.29
C THR A 238 -4.46 10.52 -27.92
N GLY A 239 -4.31 11.61 -27.14
CA GLY A 239 -4.69 12.96 -27.54
C GLY A 239 -6.20 13.27 -27.31
N VAL A 240 -7.00 12.27 -26.96
CA VAL A 240 -8.43 12.43 -26.68
C VAL A 240 -8.63 12.72 -25.19
N GLN A 241 -9.66 13.50 -24.83
CA GLN A 241 -9.95 13.88 -23.46
C GLN A 241 -11.37 13.47 -23.05
N LEU A 242 -11.51 13.24 -21.75
CA LEU A 242 -12.77 13.07 -21.06
C LEU A 242 -12.90 14.19 -20.02
N ASP A 243 -13.95 15.00 -20.13
CA ASP A 243 -14.31 16.01 -19.15
C ASP A 243 -15.47 15.51 -18.30
N VAL A 244 -15.33 15.56 -16.98
CA VAL A 244 -16.41 15.23 -16.03
C VAL A 244 -16.69 16.47 -15.21
N THR A 245 -17.92 17.00 -15.35
CA THR A 245 -18.43 18.05 -14.44
C THR A 245 -19.03 17.39 -13.21
N ALA A 246 -18.63 17.81 -12.02
CA ALA A 246 -19.12 17.24 -10.77
C ALA A 246 -19.12 18.28 -9.63
N ALA A 247 -20.08 18.15 -8.71
CA ALA A 247 -20.17 18.98 -7.52
C ALA A 247 -19.13 18.58 -6.45
N LEU A 248 -18.80 17.29 -6.36
CA LEU A 248 -17.78 16.74 -5.49
C LEU A 248 -16.67 16.05 -6.31
N VAL A 249 -15.42 16.46 -6.10
CA VAL A 249 -14.23 15.82 -6.64
C VAL A 249 -13.48 15.13 -5.52
N VAL A 250 -13.39 13.79 -5.58
CA VAL A 250 -12.70 12.95 -4.59
C VAL A 250 -11.37 12.48 -5.16
N VAL A 251 -10.26 12.93 -4.58
CA VAL A 251 -8.90 12.57 -4.99
C VAL A 251 -8.43 11.35 -4.21
N ALA A 252 -8.24 10.23 -4.89
CA ALA A 252 -7.85 8.94 -4.33
C ALA A 252 -6.70 8.27 -5.12
N ALA A 253 -5.79 9.09 -5.64
CA ALA A 253 -4.71 8.64 -6.52
C ALA A 253 -3.45 8.14 -5.76
N GLY A 254 -3.54 8.00 -4.43
CA GLY A 254 -2.47 7.55 -3.55
C GLY A 254 -1.47 8.65 -3.18
N ALA A 255 -0.68 8.43 -2.13
CA ALA A 255 0.14 9.45 -1.47
C ALA A 255 1.22 10.11 -2.35
N PHE A 256 1.52 9.59 -3.52
CA PHE A 256 2.41 10.24 -4.49
C PHE A 256 1.62 11.09 -5.50
N HIS A 257 0.54 10.55 -6.05
CA HIS A 257 -0.18 11.19 -7.14
C HIS A 257 -1.26 12.18 -6.66
N SER A 258 -1.88 11.93 -5.51
CA SER A 258 -2.89 12.86 -4.95
C SER A 258 -2.32 14.26 -4.69
N PRO A 259 -1.21 14.44 -3.96
CA PRO A 259 -0.64 15.77 -3.78
C PRO A 259 -0.12 16.36 -5.10
N ALA A 260 0.43 15.55 -6.01
CA ALA A 260 0.90 16.04 -7.31
C ALA A 260 -0.25 16.55 -8.19
N LEU A 261 -1.39 15.85 -8.19
CA LEU A 261 -2.59 16.28 -8.91
C LEU A 261 -3.15 17.58 -8.32
N LEU A 262 -3.27 17.66 -7.01
CA LEU A 262 -3.73 18.88 -6.32
C LEU A 262 -2.83 20.09 -6.65
N LEU A 263 -1.49 19.90 -6.56
CA LEU A 263 -0.51 20.94 -6.90
C LEU A 263 -0.59 21.36 -8.37
N ALA A 264 -0.66 20.39 -9.31
CA ALA A 264 -0.79 20.64 -10.73
C ALA A 264 -2.11 21.32 -11.10
N SER A 265 -3.15 21.16 -10.29
CA SER A 265 -4.46 21.80 -10.44
C SER A 265 -4.53 23.20 -9.83
N GLY A 266 -3.44 23.70 -9.25
CA GLY A 266 -3.39 25.02 -8.66
C GLY A 266 -3.85 25.11 -7.21
N VAL A 267 -4.10 23.98 -6.54
CA VAL A 267 -4.37 23.97 -5.10
C VAL A 267 -3.12 24.45 -4.36
N ARG A 268 -3.29 25.42 -3.47
CA ARG A 268 -2.20 26.01 -2.69
C ARG A 268 -2.47 25.81 -1.21
N HIS A 269 -1.58 25.05 -0.57
CA HIS A 269 -1.58 24.85 0.88
C HIS A 269 -0.13 24.61 1.35
N PRO A 270 0.33 25.23 2.46
CA PRO A 270 1.73 25.16 2.89
C PRO A 270 2.18 23.72 3.22
N TRP A 271 1.28 22.85 3.63
CA TRP A 271 1.55 21.46 4.00
C TRP A 271 1.33 20.45 2.86
N LEU A 272 0.75 20.87 1.72
CA LEU A 272 0.48 19.97 0.61
C LEU A 272 1.77 19.38 0.03
N GLY A 273 1.81 18.06 -0.08
CA GLY A 273 2.95 17.28 -0.52
C GLY A 273 4.05 17.12 0.53
N ARG A 274 3.96 17.74 1.70
CA ARG A 274 4.88 17.53 2.83
C ARG A 274 4.46 16.32 3.66
N ASN A 275 5.32 15.93 4.61
CA ASN A 275 5.00 14.88 5.57
C ASN A 275 4.85 13.49 4.94
N LEU A 276 5.61 13.18 3.88
CA LEU A 276 5.62 11.85 3.31
C LEU A 276 6.28 10.87 4.30
N HIS A 277 5.51 9.90 4.77
CA HIS A 277 5.97 8.70 5.46
C HIS A 277 5.93 7.51 4.51
N LEU A 278 6.82 6.53 4.71
CA LEU A 278 6.99 5.43 3.76
C LEU A 278 6.83 4.04 4.39
N HIS A 279 6.98 3.89 5.72
CA HIS A 279 7.19 2.60 6.35
C HIS A 279 8.35 1.85 5.69
N PRO A 280 9.61 2.33 5.77
CA PRO A 280 10.73 1.60 5.23
C PRO A 280 10.75 0.17 5.76
N ALA A 281 10.93 -0.78 4.85
CA ALA A 281 10.89 -2.19 5.13
C ALA A 281 12.18 -2.88 4.70
N THR A 282 12.55 -3.92 5.45
CA THR A 282 13.67 -4.80 5.14
C THR A 282 13.16 -6.18 4.77
N ARG A 283 14.03 -6.97 4.16
CA ARG A 283 13.79 -8.38 3.90
C ARG A 283 14.97 -9.19 4.42
N VAL A 284 14.68 -10.18 5.26
CA VAL A 284 15.63 -11.14 5.78
C VAL A 284 15.22 -12.53 5.30
N VAL A 285 16.18 -13.29 4.78
CA VAL A 285 15.94 -14.63 4.24
C VAL A 285 16.70 -15.64 5.07
N ALA A 286 16.06 -16.72 5.45
CA ALA A 286 16.68 -17.84 6.15
C ALA A 286 16.74 -19.08 5.28
N VAL A 287 17.79 -19.88 5.44
CA VAL A 287 17.93 -21.21 4.84
C VAL A 287 17.85 -22.25 5.95
N PHE A 288 16.99 -23.25 5.74
CA PHE A 288 16.79 -24.36 6.67
C PHE A 288 17.43 -25.66 6.15
N PRO A 289 17.74 -26.62 7.04
CA PRO A 289 18.27 -27.91 6.61
C PRO A 289 17.27 -28.70 5.76
N GLU A 290 15.96 -28.57 6.06
CA GLU A 290 14.88 -29.26 5.36
C GLU A 290 14.13 -28.35 4.37
N PRO A 291 13.42 -28.91 3.39
CA PRO A 291 12.56 -28.15 2.49
C PRO A 291 11.41 -27.44 3.23
N ILE A 292 11.27 -26.13 3.03
CA ILE A 292 10.20 -25.28 3.55
C ILE A 292 9.06 -25.15 2.55
N ARG A 293 9.38 -25.01 1.25
CA ARG A 293 8.41 -24.90 0.15
C ARG A 293 7.38 -23.79 0.35
N GLY A 294 7.83 -22.60 0.71
CA GLY A 294 6.99 -21.44 1.03
C GLY A 294 6.00 -20.99 -0.06
N TRP A 295 6.10 -21.54 -1.29
CA TRP A 295 5.12 -21.31 -2.35
C TRP A 295 3.82 -22.12 -2.21
N ARG A 296 3.71 -22.99 -1.21
CA ARG A 296 2.51 -23.77 -0.89
C ARG A 296 1.70 -23.20 0.25
N GLU A 297 1.88 -21.92 0.54
CA GLU A 297 1.23 -21.20 1.61
C GLU A 297 0.89 -19.77 1.18
N VAL A 298 0.11 -19.06 1.98
CA VAL A 298 -0.09 -17.62 1.74
C VAL A 298 1.19 -16.85 2.09
N PRO A 299 1.56 -15.81 1.32
CA PRO A 299 2.83 -15.12 1.50
C PRO A 299 3.00 -14.44 2.86
N GLN A 300 1.91 -14.05 3.48
CA GLN A 300 1.89 -13.38 4.78
C GLN A 300 0.84 -14.05 5.67
N ALA A 301 1.28 -14.88 6.61
CA ALA A 301 0.38 -15.62 7.49
C ALA A 301 0.66 -15.40 9.00
N TYR A 302 1.89 -15.09 9.37
CA TYR A 302 2.29 -14.85 10.77
C TYR A 302 3.07 -13.55 10.90
N ASN A 303 2.87 -12.84 12.01
CA ASN A 303 3.63 -11.67 12.39
C ASN A 303 4.17 -11.79 13.81
N ILE A 304 5.23 -11.04 14.09
CA ILE A 304 5.77 -10.78 15.43
C ILE A 304 5.38 -9.34 15.77
N ASP A 305 4.48 -9.17 16.73
CA ASP A 305 3.95 -7.87 17.15
C ASP A 305 4.59 -7.34 18.44
N GLU A 306 5.49 -8.10 19.04
CA GLU A 306 6.26 -7.76 20.25
C GLU A 306 6.87 -6.36 20.21
N PHE A 307 7.35 -5.93 19.05
CA PHE A 307 8.13 -4.71 18.88
C PHE A 307 7.34 -3.52 18.31
N ILE A 308 6.01 -3.60 18.22
CA ILE A 308 5.14 -2.47 17.79
C ILE A 308 5.35 -1.22 18.66
N PRO A 309 5.47 -1.31 20.00
CA PRO A 309 5.76 -0.13 20.82
C PRO A 309 7.06 0.57 20.44
N GLN A 310 8.09 -0.16 20.01
CA GLN A 310 9.37 0.37 19.54
C GLN A 310 9.30 0.88 18.09
N GLY A 311 8.14 0.72 17.44
CA GLY A 311 7.92 1.12 16.06
C GLY A 311 8.48 0.13 15.03
N VAL A 312 8.53 -1.15 15.37
CA VAL A 312 8.95 -2.24 14.49
C VAL A 312 7.85 -3.29 14.42
N PHE A 313 7.49 -3.70 13.22
CA PHE A 313 6.50 -4.75 12.96
C PHE A 313 7.10 -5.77 11.98
N ILE A 314 7.23 -7.02 12.40
CA ILE A 314 7.86 -8.09 11.62
C ILE A 314 6.76 -9.02 11.11
N GLN A 315 6.78 -9.35 9.83
CA GLN A 315 5.76 -10.21 9.23
C GLN A 315 6.36 -11.18 8.22
N GLY A 316 5.75 -12.36 8.12
CA GLY A 316 6.07 -13.34 7.08
C GLY A 316 5.91 -12.72 5.70
N GLN A 317 6.75 -13.14 4.79
CA GLN A 317 6.60 -12.82 3.37
C GLN A 317 7.15 -13.96 2.54
N PHE A 318 6.57 -14.16 1.38
CA PHE A 318 7.09 -15.08 0.37
C PHE A 318 6.98 -14.40 -0.99
N VAL A 319 8.00 -14.57 -1.79
CA VAL A 319 8.03 -14.10 -3.17
C VAL A 319 8.56 -15.21 -4.07
N PRO A 320 8.11 -15.30 -5.33
CA PRO A 320 8.61 -16.31 -6.26
C PRO A 320 10.12 -16.15 -6.53
N PRO A 321 10.78 -17.19 -7.05
CA PRO A 321 12.24 -17.24 -7.17
C PRO A 321 12.81 -16.06 -7.97
N GLU A 322 12.09 -15.57 -8.97
CA GLU A 322 12.52 -14.43 -9.80
C GLU A 322 12.67 -13.14 -9.00
N VAL A 323 11.88 -12.99 -7.93
CA VAL A 323 11.93 -11.83 -7.03
C VAL A 323 12.81 -12.11 -5.81
N GLN A 324 12.81 -13.36 -5.32
CA GLN A 324 13.67 -13.79 -4.20
C GLN A 324 15.16 -13.66 -4.55
N ALA A 325 15.50 -13.89 -5.80
CA ALA A 325 16.86 -13.80 -6.34
C ALA A 325 17.57 -12.47 -5.98
N ALA A 326 16.83 -11.36 -5.94
CA ALA A 326 17.39 -10.06 -5.58
C ALA A 326 17.82 -9.95 -4.11
N ALA A 327 17.34 -10.82 -3.22
CA ALA A 327 17.70 -10.81 -1.79
C ALA A 327 18.79 -11.83 -1.42
N VAL A 328 19.20 -12.68 -2.35
CA VAL A 328 20.24 -13.68 -2.13
C VAL A 328 21.61 -13.05 -2.38
N PRO A 329 22.51 -13.01 -1.38
CA PRO A 329 23.82 -12.37 -1.54
C PRO A 329 24.80 -13.24 -2.34
N GLY A 330 25.80 -12.60 -2.95
CA GLY A 330 26.87 -13.26 -3.68
C GLY A 330 26.78 -13.07 -5.20
N PHE A 331 27.73 -13.67 -5.90
CA PHE A 331 27.79 -13.65 -7.36
C PHE A 331 28.46 -14.95 -7.88
N GLY A 332 28.31 -15.22 -9.18
CA GLY A 332 28.90 -16.38 -9.83
C GLY A 332 28.40 -17.70 -9.21
N HIS A 333 29.30 -18.65 -9.01
CA HIS A 333 29.00 -20.00 -8.51
C HIS A 333 28.34 -19.97 -7.13
N THR A 334 28.86 -19.15 -6.20
CA THR A 334 28.29 -19.04 -4.85
C THR A 334 26.82 -18.58 -4.87
N TYR A 335 26.48 -17.67 -5.75
CA TYR A 335 25.10 -17.22 -5.94
C TYR A 335 24.19 -18.35 -6.45
N VAL A 336 24.66 -19.09 -7.46
CA VAL A 336 23.92 -20.23 -8.02
C VAL A 336 23.66 -21.30 -6.96
N GLU A 337 24.68 -21.65 -6.16
CA GLU A 337 24.53 -22.64 -5.06
C GLU A 337 23.50 -22.19 -4.02
N ARG A 338 23.51 -20.89 -3.66
CA ARG A 338 22.52 -20.36 -2.76
C ARG A 338 21.11 -20.42 -3.36
N MET A 339 20.94 -20.05 -4.62
CA MET A 339 19.64 -20.13 -5.29
C MET A 339 19.11 -21.56 -5.44
N ARG A 340 19.98 -22.57 -5.55
CA ARG A 340 19.57 -24.00 -5.49
C ARG A 340 18.92 -24.38 -4.16
N ALA A 341 19.19 -23.62 -3.09
CA ALA A 341 18.55 -23.82 -1.79
C ALA A 341 17.15 -23.17 -1.69
N PHE A 342 16.58 -22.63 -2.77
CA PHE A 342 15.30 -21.91 -2.73
C PHE A 342 14.15 -22.69 -2.06
N GLU A 343 14.06 -24.01 -2.25
CA GLU A 343 13.06 -24.85 -1.57
C GLU A 343 13.18 -24.82 -0.04
N ARG A 344 14.36 -24.52 0.49
CA ARG A 344 14.67 -24.46 1.91
C ARG A 344 14.63 -23.05 2.48
N MET A 345 14.23 -22.07 1.67
CA MET A 345 14.18 -20.67 2.10
C MET A 345 12.85 -20.31 2.71
N ALA A 346 12.91 -19.55 3.79
CA ALA A 346 11.82 -18.74 4.30
C ALA A 346 12.25 -17.28 4.36
N SER A 347 11.32 -16.35 4.23
CA SER A 347 11.63 -14.93 4.40
C SER A 347 10.59 -14.23 5.27
N PHE A 348 11.10 -13.30 6.08
CA PHE A 348 10.31 -12.36 6.85
C PHE A 348 10.82 -10.94 6.56
N GLY A 349 9.91 -10.00 6.53
CA GLY A 349 10.23 -8.59 6.42
C GLY A 349 9.84 -7.84 7.67
N ALA A 350 10.59 -6.81 7.99
CA ALA A 350 10.20 -5.89 9.03
C ALA A 350 9.91 -4.53 8.41
N LEU A 351 8.81 -3.91 8.80
CA LEU A 351 8.53 -2.52 8.52
C LEU A 351 8.70 -1.69 9.79
N ILE A 352 9.20 -0.48 9.63
CA ILE A 352 9.38 0.43 10.73
C ILE A 352 8.43 1.62 10.64
N SER A 353 7.96 2.08 11.80
CA SER A 353 7.29 3.36 11.91
C SER A 353 8.33 4.47 11.84
N ASP A 354 8.41 5.11 10.68
CA ASP A 354 9.40 6.13 10.41
C ASP A 354 9.08 7.45 11.14
N GLU A 355 10.11 8.01 11.78
CA GLU A 355 10.11 9.37 12.33
C GLU A 355 10.60 10.37 11.27
N SER A 356 11.31 9.87 10.27
CA SER A 356 11.70 10.64 9.10
C SER A 356 10.48 10.99 8.26
N SER A 357 10.51 12.14 7.63
CA SER A 357 9.48 12.54 6.69
C SER A 357 10.09 13.09 5.42
N GLY A 358 9.40 12.87 4.32
CA GLY A 358 9.77 13.33 3.00
C GLY A 358 8.81 14.35 2.43
N ARG A 359 8.89 14.52 1.13
CA ARG A 359 8.06 15.46 0.40
C ARG A 359 7.76 14.96 -1.01
N VAL A 360 6.56 15.24 -1.48
CA VAL A 360 6.14 15.04 -2.87
C VAL A 360 5.79 16.40 -3.49
N TRP A 361 6.20 16.61 -4.73
CA TRP A 361 5.81 17.77 -5.51
C TRP A 361 5.56 17.42 -6.98
N SER A 362 4.98 18.34 -7.71
CA SER A 362 4.70 18.24 -9.14
C SER A 362 5.62 19.20 -9.92
N LEU A 363 6.10 18.75 -11.06
CA LEU A 363 6.79 19.57 -12.05
C LEU A 363 5.82 20.09 -13.13
N GLY A 364 4.64 20.52 -12.72
CA GLY A 364 3.58 21.03 -13.62
C GLY A 364 2.67 19.94 -14.20
N THR A 365 2.88 18.67 -13.84
CA THR A 365 2.05 17.54 -14.26
C THR A 365 1.73 16.61 -13.10
N SER A 366 0.53 16.01 -13.09
CA SER A 366 0.15 14.97 -12.14
C SER A 366 0.75 13.60 -12.47
N ALA A 367 1.19 13.39 -13.70
CA ALA A 367 1.60 12.08 -14.22
C ALA A 367 2.92 11.56 -13.64
N ARG A 368 3.81 12.47 -13.28
CA ARG A 368 5.17 12.15 -12.78
C ARG A 368 5.47 12.95 -11.52
N PRO A 369 4.96 12.52 -10.35
CA PRO A 369 5.32 13.13 -9.07
C PRO A 369 6.80 12.92 -8.77
N VAL A 370 7.42 13.90 -8.15
CA VAL A 370 8.78 13.79 -7.62
C VAL A 370 8.68 13.61 -6.11
N ALA A 371 9.19 12.51 -5.60
CA ALA A 371 9.22 12.22 -4.18
C ALA A 371 10.65 12.25 -3.65
N TRP A 372 10.86 13.01 -2.59
CA TRP A 372 12.12 13.04 -1.86
C TRP A 372 11.94 12.49 -0.45
N TYR A 373 12.89 11.65 -0.03
CA TYR A 373 12.88 11.09 1.31
C TYR A 373 14.31 10.86 1.80
N ARG A 374 14.56 11.12 3.08
CA ARG A 374 15.85 10.89 3.70
C ARG A 374 15.69 10.09 4.98
N LEU A 375 16.23 8.89 4.99
CA LEU A 375 16.26 8.04 6.17
C LEU A 375 17.15 8.66 7.27
N GLY A 376 16.55 8.93 8.43
CA GLY A 376 17.22 9.48 9.59
C GLY A 376 17.98 8.41 10.41
N ARG A 377 18.84 8.87 11.33
CA ARG A 377 19.63 7.96 12.17
C ARG A 377 18.78 7.10 13.12
N ARG A 378 17.64 7.61 13.59
CA ARG A 378 16.73 6.84 14.47
C ARG A 378 16.08 5.70 13.69
N ASP A 379 15.59 5.97 12.50
CA ASP A 379 14.98 4.97 11.65
C ASP A 379 15.98 3.93 11.16
N LEU A 380 17.22 4.36 10.86
CA LEU A 380 18.31 3.41 10.56
C LEU A 380 18.54 2.42 11.71
N ARG A 381 18.57 2.90 12.96
CA ARG A 381 18.71 2.02 14.13
C ARG A 381 17.54 1.06 14.29
N LYS A 382 16.28 1.53 14.04
CA LYS A 382 15.11 0.65 14.03
C LYS A 382 15.21 -0.44 12.97
N LEU A 383 15.71 -0.13 11.76
CA LEU A 383 15.92 -1.12 10.70
C LEU A 383 16.96 -2.17 11.08
N VAL A 384 18.11 -1.77 11.63
CA VAL A 384 19.15 -2.70 12.09
C VAL A 384 18.61 -3.58 13.23
N PHE A 385 17.91 -3.00 14.19
CA PHE A 385 17.26 -3.75 15.27
C PHE A 385 16.23 -4.75 14.71
N ALA A 386 15.41 -4.34 13.77
CA ALA A 386 14.41 -5.19 13.13
C ALA A 386 15.04 -6.39 12.40
N ILE A 387 16.13 -6.15 11.66
CA ILE A 387 16.91 -7.22 10.99
C ILE A 387 17.49 -8.18 12.03
N ALA A 388 18.07 -7.68 13.12
CA ALA A 388 18.65 -8.48 14.20
C ALA A 388 17.57 -9.36 14.87
N ARG A 389 16.40 -8.81 15.22
CA ARG A 389 15.29 -9.59 15.80
C ARG A 389 14.74 -10.63 14.83
N THR A 390 14.65 -10.31 13.54
CA THR A 390 14.21 -11.27 12.52
C THR A 390 15.22 -12.42 12.37
N ALA A 391 16.52 -12.12 12.35
CA ALA A 391 17.58 -13.13 12.31
C ALA A 391 17.56 -14.03 13.56
N GLU A 392 17.31 -13.43 14.75
CA GLU A 392 17.18 -14.18 16.00
C GLU A 392 16.01 -15.18 15.95
N ALA A 393 14.84 -14.75 15.44
CA ALA A 393 13.70 -15.64 15.26
C ALA A 393 14.01 -16.80 14.30
N PHE A 394 14.73 -16.52 13.21
CA PHE A 394 15.14 -17.55 12.26
C PHE A 394 16.11 -18.57 12.86
N PHE A 395 17.13 -18.13 13.59
CA PHE A 395 18.05 -19.08 14.26
C PHE A 395 17.35 -19.88 15.36
N ALA A 396 16.43 -19.27 16.11
CA ALA A 396 15.61 -19.99 17.08
C ALA A 396 14.72 -21.05 16.42
N ALA A 397 14.29 -20.81 15.16
CA ALA A 397 13.52 -21.75 14.36
C ALA A 397 14.38 -22.84 13.68
N GLY A 398 15.71 -22.85 13.87
CA GLY A 398 16.62 -23.86 13.33
C GLY A 398 17.20 -23.50 11.96
N ALA A 399 17.22 -22.24 11.56
CA ALA A 399 17.91 -21.82 10.35
C ALA A 399 19.42 -22.06 10.47
N VAL A 400 20.03 -22.50 9.37
CA VAL A 400 21.50 -22.76 9.29
C VAL A 400 22.26 -21.60 8.67
N GLU A 401 21.59 -20.75 7.94
CA GLU A 401 22.15 -19.54 7.32
C GLU A 401 21.05 -18.47 7.23
N VAL A 402 21.41 -17.21 7.48
CA VAL A 402 20.50 -16.06 7.37
C VAL A 402 21.13 -14.98 6.50
N TYR A 403 20.41 -14.57 5.45
CA TYR A 403 20.78 -13.43 4.59
C TYR A 403 20.15 -12.18 5.17
N SER A 404 20.99 -11.32 5.72
CA SER A 404 20.55 -10.17 6.52
C SER A 404 20.01 -8.99 5.71
N GLY A 405 20.33 -8.90 4.42
CA GLY A 405 20.10 -7.70 3.62
C GLY A 405 21.00 -6.51 3.98
N VAL A 406 22.06 -6.73 4.76
CA VAL A 406 23.05 -5.71 5.16
C VAL A 406 24.37 -5.97 4.45
N GLY A 407 24.80 -5.06 3.57
CA GLY A 407 25.99 -5.24 2.74
C GLY A 407 27.29 -5.45 3.52
N ALA A 408 27.40 -4.95 4.76
CA ALA A 408 28.55 -5.17 5.62
C ALA A 408 28.62 -6.57 6.24
N LEU A 409 27.45 -7.23 6.44
CA LEU A 409 27.30 -8.56 7.03
C LEU A 409 26.19 -9.32 6.28
N PRO A 410 26.40 -9.65 4.99
CA PRO A 410 25.32 -10.14 4.14
C PRO A 410 24.83 -11.54 4.54
N VAL A 411 25.65 -12.33 5.22
CA VAL A 411 25.36 -13.70 5.62
C VAL A 411 25.74 -13.89 7.09
N LEU A 412 24.78 -14.39 7.88
CA LEU A 412 24.96 -14.83 9.25
C LEU A 412 24.85 -16.36 9.29
N ARG A 413 25.76 -17.03 9.99
CA ARG A 413 25.83 -18.52 10.08
C ARG A 413 25.53 -19.07 11.46
N HIS A 414 25.51 -18.21 12.48
CA HIS A 414 25.11 -18.58 13.83
C HIS A 414 24.61 -17.35 14.62
N ARG A 415 23.81 -17.62 15.65
CA ARG A 415 23.18 -16.57 16.48
C ARG A 415 24.19 -15.57 17.07
N GLY A 416 25.42 -15.99 17.38
CA GLY A 416 26.46 -15.11 17.94
C GLY A 416 26.88 -13.94 17.02
N GLU A 417 26.66 -14.04 15.69
CA GLU A 417 26.98 -12.99 14.75
C GLU A 417 25.96 -11.84 14.76
N ILE A 418 24.80 -12.00 15.40
CA ILE A 418 23.79 -10.94 15.55
C ILE A 418 24.38 -9.75 16.33
N ALA A 419 25.19 -9.99 17.36
CA ALA A 419 25.85 -8.92 18.12
C ALA A 419 26.77 -8.06 17.25
N GLN A 420 27.44 -8.68 16.25
CA GLN A 420 28.28 -7.95 15.30
C GLN A 420 27.41 -7.06 14.40
N LEU A 421 26.21 -7.54 13.98
CA LEU A 421 25.27 -6.77 13.19
C LEU A 421 24.75 -5.53 13.97
N GLU A 422 24.41 -5.70 15.25
CA GLU A 422 23.91 -4.64 16.11
C GLU A 422 24.98 -3.57 16.42
N SER A 423 26.25 -3.97 16.55
CA SER A 423 27.38 -3.08 16.80
C SER A 423 27.95 -2.45 15.52
N ALA A 424 27.59 -2.94 14.34
CA ALA A 424 28.13 -2.48 13.08
C ALA A 424 27.74 -1.01 12.78
N ARG A 425 28.68 -0.24 12.25
CA ARG A 425 28.41 1.11 11.73
C ARG A 425 27.78 1.02 10.33
N VAL A 426 26.52 0.64 10.28
CA VAL A 426 25.79 0.50 9.02
C VAL A 426 25.43 1.87 8.45
N ARG A 427 25.65 2.06 7.15
CA ARG A 427 25.15 3.21 6.38
C ARG A 427 23.84 2.86 5.69
N PRO A 428 22.90 3.81 5.51
CA PRO A 428 21.63 3.52 4.82
C PRO A 428 21.79 2.86 3.44
N SER A 429 22.85 3.22 2.70
CA SER A 429 23.15 2.65 1.37
C SER A 429 23.64 1.19 1.40
N GLN A 430 23.86 0.63 2.58
CA GLN A 430 24.25 -0.78 2.76
C GLN A 430 23.06 -1.68 3.11
N LEU A 431 21.85 -1.14 3.20
CA LEU A 431 20.63 -1.89 3.49
C LEU A 431 19.83 -2.12 2.21
N ASP A 432 19.28 -3.33 2.07
CA ASP A 432 18.21 -3.63 1.12
C ASP A 432 16.89 -3.09 1.70
N ILE A 433 16.47 -1.92 1.22
CA ILE A 433 15.30 -1.20 1.75
C ILE A 433 14.30 -0.97 0.62
N MET A 434 13.05 -1.32 0.89
CA MET A 434 11.90 -0.97 0.07
C MET A 434 10.85 -0.26 0.93
N ALA A 435 9.80 0.28 0.30
CA ALA A 435 8.67 0.83 1.01
C ALA A 435 7.37 0.50 0.27
N PHE A 436 6.34 0.13 1.01
CA PHE A 436 5.07 -0.31 0.44
C PHE A 436 3.87 0.53 0.90
N HIS A 437 4.10 1.45 1.82
CA HIS A 437 3.05 2.18 2.52
C HIS A 437 3.27 3.70 2.51
N PRO A 438 3.33 4.35 1.31
CA PRO A 438 3.44 5.80 1.27
C PRO A 438 2.16 6.46 1.82
N MET A 439 2.32 7.45 2.72
CA MET A 439 1.22 8.12 3.39
C MET A 439 1.56 9.56 3.81
N GLY A 440 0.57 10.35 4.23
CA GLY A 440 0.74 11.59 4.97
C GLY A 440 0.84 12.87 4.15
N THR A 441 0.83 12.82 2.83
CA THR A 441 1.15 13.95 1.94
C THR A 441 0.03 14.98 1.76
N ALA A 442 -1.17 14.69 2.23
CA ALA A 442 -2.30 15.60 2.34
C ALA A 442 -3.03 15.38 3.66
N ARG A 443 -2.27 15.29 4.76
CA ARG A 443 -2.76 14.87 6.07
C ARG A 443 -4.00 15.62 6.53
N SER A 444 -4.88 14.90 7.22
CA SER A 444 -6.10 15.41 7.84
C SER A 444 -5.85 15.89 9.26
N GLY A 445 -6.69 16.81 9.70
CA GLY A 445 -6.72 17.34 11.05
C GLY A 445 -6.97 18.84 11.10
N SER A 446 -6.45 19.52 12.11
CA SER A 446 -6.66 20.96 12.30
C SER A 446 -6.01 21.78 11.17
N ALA A 447 -6.63 22.91 10.82
CA ALA A 447 -6.20 23.77 9.71
C ALA A 447 -4.77 24.34 9.86
N HIS A 448 -4.23 24.38 11.09
CA HIS A 448 -2.91 24.96 11.35
C HIS A 448 -1.77 24.19 10.68
N PHE A 449 -1.88 22.86 10.59
CA PHE A 449 -0.82 21.99 10.08
C PHE A 449 -1.32 20.85 9.21
N SER A 450 -2.59 20.88 8.79
CA SER A 450 -3.17 19.84 7.93
C SER A 450 -3.71 20.42 6.65
N VAL A 451 -3.66 19.62 5.57
CA VAL A 451 -4.19 20.00 4.24
C VAL A 451 -5.70 19.80 4.18
N CYS A 452 -6.16 18.75 4.85
CA CYS A 452 -7.57 18.39 4.89
C CYS A 452 -8.12 18.53 6.31
N ASP A 453 -9.41 18.80 6.41
CA ASP A 453 -10.16 18.73 7.65
C ASP A 453 -10.26 17.27 8.15
N PRO A 454 -10.79 16.99 9.35
CA PRO A 454 -10.94 15.64 9.86
C PRO A 454 -11.75 14.71 8.95
N TRP A 455 -12.57 15.25 8.08
CA TRP A 455 -13.43 14.51 7.14
C TRP A 455 -12.84 14.41 5.73
N GLY A 456 -11.57 14.77 5.56
CA GLY A 456 -10.85 14.66 4.29
C GLY A 456 -11.15 15.76 3.28
N ARG A 457 -11.92 16.81 3.62
CA ARG A 457 -12.13 17.96 2.73
C ARG A 457 -10.93 18.89 2.75
N VAL A 458 -10.51 19.38 1.59
CA VAL A 458 -9.36 20.27 1.48
C VAL A 458 -9.66 21.64 2.07
N HIS A 459 -8.91 22.05 3.08
CA HIS A 459 -9.10 23.34 3.76
C HIS A 459 -9.11 24.51 2.78
N GLY A 460 -10.14 25.35 2.88
CA GLY A 460 -10.31 26.55 2.05
C GLY A 460 -10.80 26.26 0.62
N TYR A 461 -11.15 25.03 0.27
CA TYR A 461 -11.78 24.64 -0.99
C TYR A 461 -13.15 24.01 -0.75
N ARG A 462 -14.09 24.21 -1.68
CA ARG A 462 -15.41 23.57 -1.67
C ARG A 462 -15.49 22.49 -2.74
N GLY A 463 -16.24 21.42 -2.48
CA GLY A 463 -16.42 20.33 -3.43
C GLY A 463 -15.13 19.56 -3.73
N LEU A 464 -14.12 19.58 -2.85
CA LEU A 464 -12.84 18.94 -3.03
C LEU A 464 -12.44 18.14 -1.79
N ALA A 465 -12.28 16.84 -1.93
CA ALA A 465 -11.89 15.93 -0.85
C ALA A 465 -10.78 14.98 -1.28
N VAL A 466 -10.08 14.40 -0.30
CA VAL A 466 -9.06 13.36 -0.48
C VAL A 466 -9.54 12.07 0.18
N ALA A 467 -9.27 10.91 -0.45
CA ALA A 467 -9.74 9.61 -0.02
C ALA A 467 -8.67 8.51 -0.19
N ASP A 468 -7.50 8.71 0.40
CA ASP A 468 -6.42 7.71 0.39
C ASP A 468 -5.46 7.90 1.58
N ALA A 469 -4.35 7.16 1.60
CA ALA A 469 -3.35 7.23 2.66
C ALA A 469 -2.69 8.62 2.84
N SER A 470 -2.86 9.53 1.89
CA SER A 470 -2.37 10.92 2.04
C SER A 470 -2.94 11.61 3.27
N LEU A 471 -4.13 11.18 3.73
CA LEU A 471 -4.84 11.74 4.88
C LEU A 471 -4.17 11.46 6.23
N PHE A 472 -3.34 10.42 6.33
CA PHE A 472 -2.77 10.01 7.61
C PHE A 472 -1.83 11.08 8.19
N PRO A 473 -1.99 11.49 9.46
CA PRO A 473 -1.11 12.47 10.08
C PRO A 473 0.34 12.01 10.23
N THR A 474 0.54 10.73 10.53
CA THR A 474 1.85 10.08 10.70
C THR A 474 1.82 8.65 10.17
N SER A 475 2.94 7.95 10.27
CA SER A 475 3.01 6.49 10.13
C SER A 475 2.02 5.81 11.10
N ASN A 476 1.20 4.89 10.56
CA ASN A 476 0.21 4.14 11.37
C ASN A 476 0.78 2.86 12.01
N ARG A 477 2.08 2.62 11.93
CA ARG A 477 2.85 1.51 12.53
C ARG A 477 2.58 0.12 11.99
N ILE A 478 1.61 -0.05 11.10
CA ILE A 478 1.11 -1.34 10.64
C ILE A 478 0.64 -1.21 9.18
N ASN A 479 0.23 -2.30 8.53
CA ASN A 479 -0.30 -2.25 7.17
C ASN A 479 -1.55 -1.34 7.09
N PRO A 480 -1.60 -0.33 6.20
CA PRO A 480 -2.55 0.78 6.31
C PRO A 480 -3.92 0.55 5.67
N GLN A 481 -4.09 -0.48 4.78
CA GLN A 481 -5.24 -0.53 3.89
C GLN A 481 -6.59 -0.55 4.60
N LEU A 482 -6.74 -1.30 5.69
CA LEU A 482 -8.00 -1.38 6.44
C LEU A 482 -8.34 -0.04 7.10
N THR A 483 -7.34 0.66 7.64
CA THR A 483 -7.55 1.99 8.22
C THR A 483 -7.86 3.05 7.17
N ILE A 484 -7.27 2.96 5.96
CA ILE A 484 -7.67 3.83 4.84
C ILE A 484 -9.14 3.63 4.51
N MET A 485 -9.58 2.37 4.37
CA MET A 485 -10.96 2.02 4.04
C MET A 485 -11.94 2.51 5.11
N ALA A 486 -11.66 2.26 6.39
CA ALA A 486 -12.50 2.67 7.51
C ALA A 486 -12.61 4.19 7.61
N LEU A 487 -11.48 4.91 7.52
CA LEU A 487 -11.46 6.38 7.56
C LEU A 487 -12.22 6.98 6.38
N VAL A 488 -12.03 6.45 5.18
CA VAL A 488 -12.73 6.94 3.99
C VAL A 488 -14.23 6.62 4.04
N ARG A 489 -14.61 5.45 4.55
CA ARG A 489 -16.03 5.10 4.76
C ARG A 489 -16.70 6.09 5.72
N ARG A 490 -16.07 6.43 6.83
CA ARG A 490 -16.53 7.47 7.75
C ARG A 490 -16.69 8.81 7.03
N ASN A 491 -15.68 9.22 6.29
CA ASN A 491 -15.66 10.51 5.59
C ASN A 491 -16.73 10.57 4.49
N ALA A 492 -16.91 9.51 3.72
CA ALA A 492 -17.94 9.45 2.67
C ALA A 492 -19.35 9.60 3.24
N ARG A 493 -19.66 8.97 4.37
CA ARG A 493 -20.94 9.13 5.07
C ARG A 493 -21.17 10.56 5.53
N GLU A 494 -20.13 11.23 5.99
CA GLU A 494 -20.20 12.65 6.36
C GLU A 494 -20.44 13.54 5.13
N TRP A 495 -19.81 13.22 3.97
CA TRP A 495 -20.08 13.95 2.73
C TRP A 495 -21.53 13.78 2.28
N ILE A 496 -22.08 12.56 2.36
CA ILE A 496 -23.48 12.28 2.04
C ILE A 496 -24.41 13.05 2.96
N ALA A 497 -24.18 13.04 4.28
CA ALA A 497 -25.02 13.71 5.25
C ALA A 497 -25.07 15.24 5.05
N ARG A 498 -23.99 15.84 4.53
CA ARG A 498 -23.91 17.29 4.29
C ARG A 498 -24.25 17.70 2.85
N GLY A 499 -24.58 16.75 1.97
CA GLY A 499 -24.93 17.05 0.57
C GLY A 499 -23.73 17.41 -0.31
N GLY A 500 -22.51 16.96 0.04
CA GLY A 500 -21.28 17.16 -0.75
C GLY A 500 -20.33 18.23 -0.21
#